data_cc10a9b291b07796962b5a2754c65574
#
_entry.id   cc10a9b291b07796962b5a2754c65574
#
_cell.length_a   1.000
_cell.length_b   1.000
_cell.length_c   1.000
_cell.angle_alpha   90.00
_cell.angle_beta   90.00
_cell.angle_gamma   90.00
#
_symmetry.space_group_name_H-M   'P 1'
#
loop_
_entity.id
_entity.type
_entity.pdbx_description
1 polymer ?
#
loop_
_entity_poly.entity_id
_entity_poly.type
_entity_poly.pdbx_seq_one_letter_code
_entity_poly.pdbx_strand_id
1 'polypeptide(L)'
;LTKFWMLNYVLNERPGIELTSFFNLVYAWNTGVSFSMFNDSGATGTLLLCLMAALIVAALLWWLYREKARAVQIGLGMIIGGALGNLVDRVRLGAVFDFLDFHLGVHHWPAFNVADSFICIGAAVIILHGLFYPEKKENKEQVK
;
A
#
# COMPACT_ATOMS: atom_id res chain seq x y z
N LEU A 1 8.00 -0.66 11.32
CA LEU A 1 8.47 0.23 12.39
C LEU A 1 7.42 1.30 12.76
N THR A 2 6.92 2.12 11.81
CA THR A 2 5.95 3.20 12.09
C THR A 2 4.66 2.68 12.74
N LYS A 3 4.04 1.62 12.21
CA LYS A 3 2.83 1.01 12.78
C LYS A 3 3.05 0.50 14.21
N PHE A 4 4.15 -0.18 14.46
CA PHE A 4 4.49 -0.66 15.81
C PHE A 4 4.63 0.51 16.78
N TRP A 5 5.32 1.57 16.38
CA TRP A 5 5.50 2.76 17.21
C TRP A 5 4.18 3.49 17.46
N MET A 6 3.36 3.67 16.43
CA MET A 6 2.05 4.29 16.54
C MET A 6 1.11 3.51 17.47
N LEU A 7 1.08 2.17 17.29
CA LEU A 7 0.22 1.29 18.07
C LEU A 7 0.58 1.30 19.57
N ASN A 8 1.87 1.20 19.90
CA ASN A 8 2.30 0.97 21.29
C ASN A 8 2.64 2.25 22.06
N TYR A 9 3.04 3.33 21.40
CA TYR A 9 3.57 4.51 22.08
C TYR A 9 2.77 5.79 21.83
N VAL A 10 2.13 5.95 20.66
CA VAL A 10 1.41 7.17 20.33
C VAL A 10 -0.08 7.04 20.65
N LEU A 11 -0.72 6.07 20.04
CA LEU A 11 -2.16 5.84 20.23
C LEU A 11 -2.45 5.01 21.49
N ASN A 12 -1.66 3.97 21.74
CA ASN A 12 -1.80 3.14 22.95
C ASN A 12 -3.26 2.84 23.29
N GLU A 13 -4.01 2.28 22.33
CA GLU A 13 -5.45 1.95 22.40
C GLU A 13 -6.39 3.17 22.51
N ARG A 14 -5.90 4.39 22.42
CA ARG A 14 -6.76 5.56 22.33
C ARG A 14 -7.49 5.57 21.00
N PRO A 15 -8.78 5.96 20.95
CA PRO A 15 -9.56 5.93 19.71
C PRO A 15 -9.04 6.87 18.63
N GLY A 16 -8.36 7.94 19.03
CA GLY A 16 -7.75 8.89 18.11
C GLY A 16 -7.16 10.10 18.82
N ILE A 17 -6.36 10.85 18.07
CA ILE A 17 -5.76 12.13 18.47
C ILE A 17 -6.02 13.12 17.34
N GLU A 18 -6.78 14.17 17.61
CA GLU A 18 -6.97 15.28 16.69
C GLU A 18 -5.71 16.14 16.66
N LEU A 19 -5.06 16.24 15.49
CA LEU A 19 -3.85 17.03 15.30
C LEU A 19 -4.15 18.40 14.67
N THR A 20 -5.09 18.41 13.73
CA THR A 20 -5.53 19.63 13.03
C THR A 20 -7.02 19.52 12.70
N SER A 21 -7.60 20.60 12.13
CA SER A 21 -9.00 20.62 11.67
C SER A 21 -9.27 19.74 10.44
N PHE A 22 -8.28 19.09 9.88
CA PHE A 22 -8.39 18.25 8.67
C PHE A 22 -7.58 16.95 8.74
N PHE A 23 -6.86 16.70 9.85
CA PHE A 23 -5.98 15.53 9.98
C PHE A 23 -5.95 15.01 11.42
N ASN A 24 -6.22 13.71 11.57
CA ASN A 24 -6.23 12.99 12.83
C ASN A 24 -5.30 11.77 12.77
N LEU A 25 -4.85 11.33 13.94
CA LEU A 25 -4.35 9.98 14.14
C LEU A 25 -5.48 9.13 14.72
N VAL A 26 -5.81 8.03 14.07
CA VAL A 26 -6.91 7.14 14.46
C VAL A 26 -6.43 5.73 14.76
N TYR A 27 -7.20 5.01 15.57
CA TYR A 27 -6.94 3.60 15.88
C TYR A 27 -7.91 2.75 15.07
N ALA A 28 -7.56 2.44 13.82
CA ALA A 28 -8.44 1.73 12.90
C ALA A 28 -7.83 0.40 12.43
N TRP A 29 -8.66 -0.65 12.39
CA TRP A 29 -8.30 -1.96 11.88
C TRP A 29 -8.98 -2.23 10.55
N ASN A 30 -8.18 -2.50 9.52
CA ASN A 30 -8.63 -2.83 8.19
C ASN A 30 -8.55 -4.36 8.00
N THR A 31 -9.69 -5.02 8.16
CA THR A 31 -9.81 -6.48 8.08
C THR A 31 -10.00 -7.00 6.66
N GLY A 32 -10.23 -6.13 5.68
CA GLY A 32 -10.55 -6.56 4.34
C GLY A 32 -10.39 -5.50 3.26
N VAL A 33 -10.93 -5.80 2.10
CA VAL A 33 -11.05 -4.86 0.98
C VAL A 33 -12.25 -3.94 1.23
N SER A 34 -12.15 -2.69 0.82
CA SER A 34 -13.07 -1.56 1.07
C SER A 34 -14.56 -1.77 0.70
N PHE A 35 -14.99 -2.94 0.27
CA PHE A 35 -16.36 -3.26 -0.15
C PHE A 35 -17.05 -4.34 0.69
N SER A 36 -16.61 -4.60 1.91
CA SER A 36 -17.20 -5.65 2.79
C SER A 36 -17.26 -7.06 2.17
N MET A 37 -16.66 -7.30 1.01
CA MET A 37 -16.77 -8.55 0.26
C MET A 37 -16.18 -9.76 0.98
N PHE A 38 -15.32 -9.54 1.97
CA PHE A 38 -14.69 -10.62 2.77
C PHE A 38 -14.73 -10.34 4.27
N ASN A 39 -15.56 -9.40 4.71
CA ASN A 39 -15.60 -8.99 6.12
C ASN A 39 -16.16 -10.12 7.02
N ASP A 40 -17.06 -10.95 6.49
CA ASP A 40 -17.66 -12.09 7.21
C ASP A 40 -16.86 -13.40 7.06
N SER A 41 -15.78 -13.39 6.27
CA SER A 41 -15.02 -14.62 5.96
C SER A 41 -13.97 -14.99 7.03
N GLY A 42 -13.80 -14.18 8.08
CA GLY A 42 -12.89 -14.49 9.19
C GLY A 42 -11.45 -14.83 8.72
N ALA A 43 -10.89 -15.91 9.25
CA ALA A 43 -9.53 -16.36 8.93
C ALA A 43 -9.33 -16.71 7.43
N THR A 44 -10.37 -17.18 6.75
CA THR A 44 -10.31 -17.53 5.31
C THR A 44 -10.14 -16.28 4.46
N GLY A 45 -10.85 -15.18 4.76
CA GLY A 45 -10.71 -13.92 4.05
C GLY A 45 -9.30 -13.34 4.20
N THR A 46 -8.77 -13.33 5.43
CA THR A 46 -7.41 -12.89 5.71
C THR A 46 -6.37 -13.73 4.95
N LEU A 47 -6.53 -15.06 4.92
CA LEU A 47 -5.64 -15.96 4.20
C LEU A 47 -5.63 -15.66 2.69
N LEU A 48 -6.82 -15.48 2.07
CA LEU A 48 -6.93 -15.14 0.65
C LEU A 48 -6.25 -13.81 0.34
N LEU A 49 -6.43 -12.79 1.18
CA LEU A 49 -5.75 -11.50 1.03
C LEU A 49 -4.23 -11.62 1.15
N CYS A 50 -3.75 -12.45 2.07
CA CYS A 50 -2.31 -12.73 2.22
C CYS A 50 -1.74 -13.44 1.00
N LEU A 51 -2.43 -14.46 0.47
CA LEU A 51 -2.00 -15.18 -0.73
C LEU A 51 -1.98 -14.25 -1.96
N MET A 52 -3.02 -13.45 -2.14
CA MET A 52 -3.09 -12.48 -3.23
C MET A 52 -1.95 -11.44 -3.13
N ALA A 53 -1.71 -10.90 -1.94
CA ALA A 53 -0.61 -9.96 -1.73
C ALA A 53 0.76 -10.60 -2.00
N ALA A 54 0.97 -11.84 -1.57
CA ALA A 54 2.20 -12.58 -1.83
C ALA A 54 2.43 -12.83 -3.34
N LEU A 55 1.39 -13.19 -4.09
CA LEU A 55 1.46 -13.36 -5.54
C LEU A 55 1.78 -12.04 -6.26
N ILE A 56 1.16 -10.93 -5.85
CA ILE A 56 1.45 -9.60 -6.40
C ILE A 56 2.91 -9.22 -6.10
N VAL A 57 3.38 -9.41 -4.87
CA VAL A 57 4.78 -9.14 -4.50
C VAL A 57 5.74 -9.98 -5.33
N ALA A 58 5.45 -11.28 -5.55
CA ALA A 58 6.28 -12.14 -6.40
C ALA A 58 6.35 -11.63 -7.85
N ALA A 59 5.22 -11.21 -8.43
CA ALA A 59 5.16 -10.63 -9.76
C ALA A 59 5.94 -9.31 -9.85
N LEU A 60 5.82 -8.44 -8.84
CA LEU A 60 6.57 -7.17 -8.78
C LEU A 60 8.07 -7.39 -8.61
N LEU A 61 8.49 -8.39 -7.84
CA LEU A 61 9.92 -8.77 -7.71
C LEU A 61 10.48 -9.29 -9.03
N TRP A 62 9.69 -10.09 -9.75
CA TRP A 62 10.07 -10.53 -11.09
C TRP A 62 10.22 -9.36 -12.06
N TRP A 63 9.30 -8.39 -12.04
CA TRP A 63 9.41 -7.16 -12.82
C TRP A 63 10.64 -6.37 -12.42
N LEU A 64 10.86 -6.14 -11.12
CA LEU A 64 12.04 -5.43 -10.60
C LEU A 64 13.35 -6.06 -11.08
N TYR A 65 13.42 -7.38 -11.10
CA TYR A 65 14.60 -8.11 -11.61
C TYR A 65 14.89 -7.84 -13.10
N ARG A 66 13.83 -7.59 -13.89
CA ARG A 66 13.91 -7.31 -15.34
C ARG A 66 14.08 -5.84 -15.66
N GLU A 67 13.74 -4.97 -14.76
CA GLU A 67 13.67 -3.53 -14.96
C GLU A 67 15.06 -2.90 -15.01
N LYS A 68 15.27 -1.96 -15.95
CA LYS A 68 16.54 -1.25 -16.14
C LYS A 68 16.45 0.22 -15.71
N ALA A 69 15.26 0.82 -15.77
CA ALA A 69 15.06 2.22 -15.43
C ALA A 69 15.07 2.41 -13.91
N ARG A 70 16.04 3.16 -13.40
CA ARG A 70 16.21 3.39 -11.95
C ARG A 70 14.96 3.98 -11.29
N ALA A 71 14.26 4.89 -11.96
CA ALA A 71 13.04 5.47 -11.43
C ALA A 71 11.96 4.41 -11.20
N VAL A 72 11.78 3.50 -12.17
CA VAL A 72 10.83 2.38 -12.07
C VAL A 72 11.27 1.38 -10.98
N GLN A 73 12.57 1.09 -10.87
CA GLN A 73 13.10 0.24 -9.79
C GLN A 73 12.80 0.82 -8.41
N ILE A 74 12.97 2.13 -8.23
CA ILE A 74 12.63 2.83 -6.98
C ILE A 74 11.12 2.72 -6.71
N GLY A 75 10.28 3.01 -7.70
CA GLY A 75 8.82 2.89 -7.60
C GLY A 75 8.38 1.48 -7.22
N LEU A 76 8.94 0.45 -7.89
CA LEU A 76 8.68 -0.95 -7.57
C LEU A 76 9.12 -1.31 -6.15
N GLY A 77 10.31 -0.87 -5.73
CA GLY A 77 10.80 -1.06 -4.37
C GLY A 77 9.88 -0.47 -3.30
N MET A 78 9.33 0.73 -3.56
CA MET A 78 8.35 1.37 -2.68
C MET A 78 7.05 0.56 -2.59
N ILE A 79 6.51 0.10 -3.73
CA ILE A 79 5.28 -0.72 -3.76
C ILE A 79 5.50 -2.04 -3.03
N ILE A 80 6.59 -2.75 -3.32
CA ILE A 80 6.93 -4.03 -2.68
C ILE A 80 7.08 -3.85 -1.17
N GLY A 81 7.82 -2.83 -0.72
CA GLY A 81 8.02 -2.54 0.70
C GLY A 81 6.72 -2.23 1.44
N GLY A 82 5.84 -1.43 0.83
CA GLY A 82 4.50 -1.14 1.37
C GLY A 82 3.61 -2.38 1.42
N ALA A 83 3.57 -3.16 0.33
CA ALA A 83 2.78 -4.40 0.27
C ALA A 83 3.25 -5.43 1.31
N LEU A 84 4.56 -5.61 1.48
CA LEU A 84 5.12 -6.46 2.53
C LEU A 84 4.78 -5.96 3.93
N GLY A 85 4.80 -4.64 4.16
CA GLY A 85 4.39 -4.05 5.43
C GLY A 85 2.94 -4.36 5.80
N ASN A 86 2.02 -4.28 4.86
CA ASN A 86 0.61 -4.64 5.05
C ASN A 86 0.39 -6.16 5.14
N LEU A 87 1.21 -6.95 4.44
CA LEU A 87 1.18 -8.42 4.54
C LEU A 87 1.61 -8.90 5.93
N VAL A 88 2.69 -8.32 6.48
CA VAL A 88 3.17 -8.64 7.83
C VAL A 88 2.11 -8.36 8.88
N ASP A 89 1.39 -7.25 8.78
CA ASP A 89 0.29 -6.95 9.71
C ASP A 89 -0.80 -8.04 9.63
N ARG A 90 -1.26 -8.38 8.43
CA ARG A 90 -2.29 -9.42 8.26
C ARG A 90 -1.88 -10.77 8.81
N VAL A 91 -0.64 -11.19 8.59
CA VAL A 91 -0.12 -12.46 9.10
C VAL A 91 -0.01 -12.46 10.63
N ARG A 92 0.40 -11.33 11.23
CA ARG A 92 0.65 -11.25 12.67
C ARG A 92 -0.57 -10.88 13.49
N LEU A 93 -1.42 -10.00 12.94
CA LEU A 93 -2.50 -9.32 13.67
C LEU A 93 -3.90 -9.65 13.11
N GLY A 94 -3.96 -10.35 11.98
CA GLY A 94 -5.23 -10.66 11.29
C GLY A 94 -5.81 -9.51 10.47
N ALA A 95 -5.29 -8.29 10.64
CA ALA A 95 -5.76 -7.07 9.99
C ALA A 95 -4.62 -6.08 9.78
N VAL A 96 -4.82 -5.08 8.92
CA VAL A 96 -3.88 -3.97 8.73
C VAL A 96 -4.23 -2.85 9.70
N PHE A 97 -3.22 -2.31 10.38
CA PHE A 97 -3.38 -1.14 11.24
C PHE A 97 -3.24 0.15 10.42
N ASP A 98 -4.35 0.91 10.34
CA ASP A 98 -4.46 2.19 9.66
C ASP A 98 -4.61 3.30 10.70
N PHE A 99 -3.81 4.38 10.56
CA PHE A 99 -3.73 5.40 11.60
C PHE A 99 -3.71 6.84 11.08
N LEU A 100 -3.69 7.04 9.76
CA LEU A 100 -3.76 8.37 9.14
C LEU A 100 -5.19 8.60 8.64
N ASP A 101 -5.83 9.64 9.15
CA ASP A 101 -7.19 10.03 8.80
C ASP A 101 -7.22 11.50 8.36
N PHE A 102 -7.52 11.72 7.07
CA PHE A 102 -7.76 13.05 6.53
C PHE A 102 -9.25 13.30 6.37
N HIS A 103 -9.71 14.50 6.74
CA HIS A 103 -11.12 14.84 6.65
C HIS A 103 -11.37 16.32 6.31
N LEU A 104 -12.53 16.58 5.75
CA LEU A 104 -13.08 17.93 5.56
C LEU A 104 -14.45 17.99 6.26
N GLY A 105 -14.49 18.56 7.44
CA GLY A 105 -15.68 18.54 8.30
C GLY A 105 -16.08 17.11 8.63
N VAL A 106 -17.28 16.69 8.21
CA VAL A 106 -17.82 15.34 8.48
C VAL A 106 -17.42 14.28 7.42
N HIS A 107 -16.74 14.68 6.36
CA HIS A 107 -16.32 13.79 5.28
C HIS A 107 -14.88 13.32 5.50
N HIS A 108 -14.72 12.06 5.88
CA HIS A 108 -13.44 11.42 6.10
C HIS A 108 -12.99 10.65 4.85
N TRP A 109 -11.70 10.79 4.51
CA TRP A 109 -11.04 9.85 3.62
C TRP A 109 -10.85 8.53 4.38
N PRO A 110 -10.98 7.37 3.72
CA PRO A 110 -10.68 6.09 4.39
C PRO A 110 -9.32 6.12 5.06
N ALA A 111 -9.25 5.73 6.32
CA ALA A 111 -8.01 5.69 7.07
C ALA A 111 -6.98 4.81 6.34
N PHE A 112 -5.71 5.20 6.39
CA PHE A 112 -4.60 4.51 5.75
C PHE A 112 -3.33 4.59 6.60
N ASN A 113 -2.24 4.03 6.13
CA ASN A 113 -0.97 4.02 6.83
C ASN A 113 0.21 4.39 5.92
N VAL A 114 1.42 4.47 6.49
CA VAL A 114 2.64 4.83 5.74
C VAL A 114 2.95 3.82 4.63
N ALA A 115 2.64 2.53 4.80
CA ALA A 115 2.87 1.53 3.76
C ALA A 115 1.99 1.80 2.53
N ASP A 116 0.73 2.22 2.72
CA ASP A 116 -0.17 2.59 1.62
C ASP A 116 0.35 3.85 0.90
N SER A 117 0.87 4.82 1.65
CA SER A 117 1.53 6.00 1.07
C SER A 117 2.69 5.60 0.16
N PHE A 118 3.55 4.67 0.60
CA PHE A 118 4.64 4.16 -0.23
C PHE A 118 4.14 3.44 -1.49
N ILE A 119 3.07 2.64 -1.40
CA ILE A 119 2.44 2.00 -2.57
C ILE A 119 1.95 3.05 -3.55
N CYS A 120 1.20 4.05 -3.09
CA CYS A 120 0.67 5.11 -3.94
C CYS A 120 1.77 5.96 -4.59
N ILE A 121 2.78 6.37 -3.83
CA ILE A 121 3.90 7.16 -4.36
C ILE A 121 4.70 6.33 -5.36
N GLY A 122 4.98 5.05 -5.05
CA GLY A 122 5.68 4.15 -5.97
C GLY A 122 4.94 3.97 -7.28
N ALA A 123 3.63 3.78 -7.24
CA ALA A 123 2.78 3.71 -8.43
C ALA A 123 2.81 5.01 -9.24
N ALA A 124 2.71 6.16 -8.56
CA ALA A 124 2.82 7.46 -9.21
C ALA A 124 4.16 7.66 -9.92
N VAL A 125 5.28 7.27 -9.28
CA VAL A 125 6.62 7.33 -9.90
C VAL A 125 6.68 6.50 -11.19
N ILE A 126 6.14 5.27 -11.19
CA ILE A 126 6.14 4.41 -12.37
C ILE A 126 5.28 5.00 -13.48
N ILE A 127 4.07 5.48 -13.16
CA ILE A 127 3.16 6.09 -14.12
C ILE A 127 3.79 7.34 -14.75
N LEU A 128 4.33 8.24 -13.93
CA LEU A 128 4.98 9.46 -14.41
C LEU A 128 6.19 9.13 -15.28
N HIS A 129 7.02 8.16 -14.89
CA HIS A 129 8.12 7.72 -15.73
C HIS A 129 7.64 7.24 -17.10
N GLY A 130 6.59 6.41 -17.16
CA GLY A 130 6.03 5.92 -18.41
C GLY A 130 5.43 7.03 -19.31
N LEU A 131 4.87 8.07 -18.70
CA LEU A 131 4.33 9.22 -19.44
C LEU A 131 5.43 10.11 -20.04
N PHE A 132 6.51 10.37 -19.28
CA PHE A 132 7.56 11.29 -19.70
C PHE A 132 8.71 10.63 -20.46
N TYR A 133 8.90 9.32 -20.29
CA TYR A 133 9.95 8.52 -20.92
C TYR A 133 9.39 7.27 -21.61
N PRO A 134 8.47 7.42 -22.58
CA PRO A 134 7.93 6.26 -23.29
C PRO A 134 9.05 5.52 -24.02
N GLU A 135 9.09 4.20 -23.90
CA GLU A 135 10.02 3.37 -24.68
C GLU A 135 9.81 3.65 -26.18
N LYS A 136 10.89 4.05 -26.89
CA LYS A 136 10.86 4.12 -28.35
C LYS A 136 10.60 2.70 -28.87
N LYS A 137 9.44 2.50 -29.50
CA LYS A 137 9.19 1.27 -30.27
C LYS A 137 10.28 1.17 -31.32
N GLU A 138 11.20 0.23 -31.19
CA GLU A 138 12.09 -0.17 -32.28
C GLU A 138 11.20 -0.62 -33.44
N ASN A 139 11.24 0.16 -34.53
CA ASN A 139 10.56 -0.18 -35.77
C ASN A 139 11.26 -1.41 -36.38
N LYS A 140 10.71 -2.60 -36.15
CA LYS A 140 11.18 -3.87 -36.74
C LYS A 140 10.85 -3.97 -38.24
N GLU A 141 10.70 -2.86 -38.95
CA GLU A 141 10.32 -2.85 -40.39
C GLU A 141 11.49 -2.61 -41.35
N GLN A 142 12.74 -2.75 -40.94
CA GLN A 142 13.85 -2.66 -41.91
C GLN A 142 14.76 -3.89 -41.88
N VAL A 143 14.20 -5.06 -42.10
CA VAL A 143 14.97 -6.23 -42.63
C VAL A 143 14.03 -7.01 -43.54
N LYS A 144 13.95 -6.58 -44.80
CA LYS A 144 13.59 -7.41 -45.94
C LYS A 144 14.60 -7.18 -47.04
#